data_94b2946a2be9abce3cbb55fc682e978e
#
_entry.id   94b2946a2be9abce3cbb55fc682e978e
#
_cell.length_a   1.000
_cell.length_b   1.000
_cell.length_c   1.000
_cell.angle_alpha   90.00
_cell.angle_beta   90.00
_cell.angle_gamma   90.00
#
_symmetry.space_group_name_H-M   'P 1'
#
loop_
_entity.id
_entity.type
_entity.pdbx_description
1 polymer ?
#
loop_
_entity_poly.entity_id
_entity_poly.type
_entity_poly.pdbx_seq_one_letter_code
_entity_poly.pdbx_strand_id
1 'polypeptide(L)'
;MTTQLYLLAVLFALLLGLMVGKAWERYKLRDGRWIDRRRLRETPHYMLGLNFLVDSQVDQAIEELTQAASTDTDALEIQMILGNLYREKGQVGRAVNVHQQLLQRPDLTTLEHAYVLLCLGLDFRHGGFVDRALEAFQEVLVLDPRNRYALINLQKMYEDQHQWSDALRVREQVAKVDAGRRPEDQQILGFLRNEIGSVHQRAGDGAAAARAFAEAIDVDARTAPAYLNLGDVRERQGDLSGAIEAWERLIEAVPEHGYFAFDRLERAYRMLGAPHRFVGLCERLISGDPQGWRPRLALSRHLSAAGQHRAAFDWLLEALPHHPHGLAIHQEIWETLSVLGFEPGLIRRYVELTREAVFYLDPHVCRRCRYRSAELLWQCPQCHEWNTFVEERTARSKEVAAEEIGLAGRG
;
A
#
# COMPACT_ATOMS: atom_id res chain seq x y z
N MET A 1 -61.46 -2.04 -53.42
CA MET A 1 -61.10 -1.22 -52.21
C MET A 1 -61.38 -1.92 -50.88
N THR A 2 -62.41 -2.78 -50.77
CA THR A 2 -62.79 -3.43 -49.50
C THR A 2 -61.83 -4.55 -49.05
N THR A 3 -61.25 -5.37 -49.93
CA THR A 3 -60.37 -6.50 -49.63
C THR A 3 -58.98 -6.00 -49.13
N GLN A 4 -58.44 -4.90 -49.65
CA GLN A 4 -57.19 -4.31 -49.19
C GLN A 4 -57.29 -3.70 -47.80
N LEU A 5 -58.44 -3.14 -47.48
CA LEU A 5 -58.71 -2.58 -46.15
C LEU A 5 -58.79 -3.68 -45.08
N TYR A 6 -59.41 -4.82 -45.41
CA TYR A 6 -59.48 -6.00 -44.55
C TYR A 6 -58.09 -6.63 -44.30
N LEU A 7 -57.23 -6.71 -45.32
CA LEU A 7 -55.84 -7.21 -45.17
C LEU A 7 -54.99 -6.31 -44.25
N LEU A 8 -55.11 -4.99 -44.43
CA LEU A 8 -54.45 -4.02 -43.58
C LEU A 8 -54.91 -4.09 -42.08
N ALA A 9 -56.20 -4.26 -41.86
CA ALA A 9 -56.77 -4.40 -40.52
C ALA A 9 -56.32 -5.70 -39.83
N VAL A 10 -56.24 -6.82 -40.54
CA VAL A 10 -55.70 -8.10 -40.03
C VAL A 10 -54.21 -7.98 -39.72
N LEU A 11 -53.41 -7.35 -40.59
CA LEU A 11 -51.97 -7.12 -40.36
C LEU A 11 -51.75 -6.23 -39.14
N PHE A 12 -52.51 -5.19 -38.97
CA PHE A 12 -52.45 -4.29 -37.81
C PHE A 12 -52.81 -5.02 -36.52
N ALA A 13 -53.87 -5.87 -36.52
CA ALA A 13 -54.26 -6.66 -35.36
C ALA A 13 -53.21 -7.69 -34.96
N LEU A 14 -52.51 -8.34 -35.94
CA LEU A 14 -51.38 -9.25 -35.71
C LEU A 14 -50.16 -8.52 -35.12
N LEU A 15 -49.82 -7.35 -35.63
CA LEU A 15 -48.72 -6.54 -35.10
C LEU A 15 -49.02 -6.04 -33.69
N LEU A 16 -50.24 -5.64 -33.43
CA LEU A 16 -50.68 -5.21 -32.09
C LEU A 16 -50.68 -6.38 -31.11
N GLY A 17 -51.11 -7.57 -31.52
CA GLY A 17 -51.04 -8.79 -30.72
C GLY A 17 -49.61 -9.21 -30.39
N LEU A 18 -48.69 -9.11 -31.35
CA LEU A 18 -47.25 -9.36 -31.14
C LEU A 18 -46.62 -8.33 -30.20
N MET A 19 -46.95 -7.04 -30.32
CA MET A 19 -46.46 -6.01 -29.42
C MET A 19 -46.96 -6.18 -27.99
N VAL A 20 -48.27 -6.48 -27.83
CA VAL A 20 -48.88 -6.76 -26.53
C VAL A 20 -48.30 -8.04 -25.93
N GLY A 21 -48.12 -9.10 -26.72
CA GLY A 21 -47.48 -10.33 -26.27
C GLY A 21 -46.04 -10.14 -25.80
N LYS A 22 -45.22 -9.42 -26.56
CA LYS A 22 -43.86 -9.05 -26.17
C LYS A 22 -43.80 -8.11 -24.96
N ALA A 23 -44.72 -7.15 -24.85
CA ALA A 23 -44.86 -6.28 -23.69
C ALA A 23 -45.27 -7.08 -22.45
N TRP A 24 -46.18 -8.04 -22.59
CA TRP A 24 -46.65 -8.94 -21.53
C TRP A 24 -45.53 -9.89 -21.06
N GLU A 25 -44.76 -10.44 -21.98
CA GLU A 25 -43.61 -11.29 -21.68
C GLU A 25 -42.52 -10.50 -20.94
N ARG A 26 -42.21 -9.29 -21.41
CA ARG A 26 -41.30 -8.34 -20.69
C ARG A 26 -41.84 -7.95 -19.33
N TYR A 27 -43.16 -7.73 -19.21
CA TYR A 27 -43.81 -7.39 -17.95
C TYR A 27 -43.73 -8.57 -16.97
N LYS A 28 -44.03 -9.79 -17.43
CA LYS A 28 -43.98 -11.00 -16.63
C LYS A 28 -42.55 -11.35 -16.17
N LEU A 29 -41.56 -11.18 -17.03
CA LEU A 29 -40.14 -11.34 -16.71
C LEU A 29 -39.64 -10.27 -15.73
N ARG A 30 -40.18 -9.07 -15.84
CA ARG A 30 -39.81 -7.94 -14.96
C ARG A 30 -40.50 -8.03 -13.60
N ASP A 31 -41.77 -8.39 -13.55
CA ASP A 31 -42.53 -8.49 -12.29
C ASP A 31 -42.13 -9.74 -11.48
N GLY A 32 -41.82 -10.85 -12.09
CA GLY A 32 -41.33 -12.05 -11.37
C GLY A 32 -40.07 -11.76 -10.59
N ARG A 33 -39.08 -11.16 -11.26
CA ARG A 33 -37.81 -10.78 -10.60
C ARG A 33 -37.97 -9.68 -9.58
N TRP A 34 -38.93 -8.78 -9.75
CA TRP A 34 -39.14 -7.65 -8.82
C TRP A 34 -39.91 -8.08 -7.56
N ILE A 35 -40.85 -9.01 -7.73
CA ILE A 35 -41.65 -9.59 -6.62
C ILE A 35 -40.73 -10.46 -5.75
N ASP A 36 -39.87 -11.29 -6.33
CA ASP A 36 -38.95 -12.13 -5.57
C ASP A 36 -37.90 -11.33 -4.81
N ARG A 37 -37.28 -10.29 -5.41
CA ARG A 37 -36.37 -9.36 -4.73
C ARG A 37 -37.07 -8.56 -3.61
N ARG A 38 -38.35 -8.27 -3.75
CA ARG A 38 -39.12 -7.54 -2.72
C ARG A 38 -39.46 -8.45 -1.55
N ARG A 39 -39.82 -9.70 -1.80
CA ARG A 39 -40.11 -10.70 -0.75
C ARG A 39 -38.87 -11.03 0.08
N LEU A 40 -37.70 -11.15 -0.53
CA LEU A 40 -36.42 -11.35 0.14
C LEU A 40 -36.08 -10.24 1.11
N ARG A 41 -36.32 -8.97 0.71
CA ARG A 41 -36.09 -7.80 1.58
C ARG A 41 -37.09 -7.65 2.73
N GLU A 42 -38.19 -8.40 2.68
CA GLU A 42 -39.24 -8.39 3.71
C GLU A 42 -39.11 -9.54 4.72
N THR A 43 -38.15 -10.46 4.57
CA THR A 43 -37.93 -11.50 5.57
C THR A 43 -37.24 -10.91 6.80
N PRO A 44 -37.77 -11.10 8.02
CA PRO A 44 -37.18 -10.59 9.26
C PRO A 44 -35.73 -11.02 9.43
N HIS A 45 -35.39 -12.26 9.08
CA HIS A 45 -34.06 -12.83 9.17
C HIS A 45 -33.04 -12.11 8.26
N TYR A 46 -33.43 -11.72 7.03
CA TYR A 46 -32.54 -10.97 6.14
C TYR A 46 -32.21 -9.59 6.75
N MET A 47 -33.23 -8.86 7.22
CA MET A 47 -33.05 -7.56 7.83
C MET A 47 -32.24 -7.62 9.12
N LEU A 48 -32.47 -8.63 9.97
CA LEU A 48 -31.68 -8.86 11.19
C LEU A 48 -30.23 -9.21 10.85
N GLY A 49 -30.01 -10.07 9.86
CA GLY A 49 -28.67 -10.43 9.38
C GLY A 49 -27.88 -9.21 8.91
N LEU A 50 -28.51 -8.31 8.14
CA LEU A 50 -27.86 -7.05 7.72
C LEU A 50 -27.59 -6.10 8.90
N ASN A 51 -28.49 -6.00 9.88
CA ASN A 51 -28.25 -5.19 11.07
C ASN A 51 -27.05 -5.72 11.87
N PHE A 52 -26.95 -7.04 12.07
CA PHE A 52 -25.79 -7.64 12.72
C PHE A 52 -24.48 -7.41 11.96
N LEU A 53 -24.53 -7.32 10.62
CA LEU A 53 -23.34 -6.93 9.83
C LEU A 53 -22.91 -5.50 10.12
N VAL A 54 -23.86 -4.56 10.22
CA VAL A 54 -23.56 -3.16 10.55
C VAL A 54 -22.93 -3.06 11.94
N ASP A 55 -23.41 -3.89 12.88
CA ASP A 55 -22.88 -3.95 14.26
C ASP A 55 -21.61 -4.81 14.38
N SER A 56 -21.03 -5.28 13.25
CA SER A 56 -19.86 -6.16 13.23
C SER A 56 -20.02 -7.48 13.97
N GLN A 57 -21.25 -7.94 14.17
CA GLN A 57 -21.59 -9.20 14.84
C GLN A 57 -21.71 -10.34 13.82
N VAL A 58 -20.56 -10.75 13.28
CA VAL A 58 -20.48 -11.66 12.12
C VAL A 58 -21.16 -13.02 12.36
N ASP A 59 -21.06 -13.58 13.58
CA ASP A 59 -21.68 -14.88 13.89
C ASP A 59 -23.19 -14.83 13.81
N GLN A 60 -23.79 -13.82 14.43
CA GLN A 60 -25.25 -13.62 14.41
C GLN A 60 -25.74 -13.30 12.99
N ALA A 61 -24.95 -12.52 12.23
CA ALA A 61 -25.24 -12.25 10.83
C ALA A 61 -25.28 -13.54 10.00
N ILE A 62 -24.31 -14.45 10.18
CA ILE A 62 -24.28 -15.76 9.50
C ILE A 62 -25.51 -16.60 9.89
N GLU A 63 -25.88 -16.65 11.16
CA GLU A 63 -27.02 -17.41 11.64
C GLU A 63 -28.32 -16.91 10.99
N GLU A 64 -28.59 -15.64 11.07
CA GLU A 64 -29.80 -15.02 10.51
C GLU A 64 -29.87 -15.11 8.98
N LEU A 65 -28.75 -14.86 8.29
CA LEU A 65 -28.70 -14.98 6.82
C LEU A 65 -28.81 -16.45 6.37
N THR A 66 -28.35 -17.41 7.17
CA THR A 66 -28.55 -18.84 6.87
C THR A 66 -30.02 -19.21 6.99
N GLN A 67 -30.76 -18.68 7.96
CA GLN A 67 -32.19 -18.87 8.06
C GLN A 67 -32.94 -18.21 6.89
N ALA A 68 -32.52 -16.99 6.51
CA ALA A 68 -33.07 -16.33 5.33
C ALA A 68 -32.85 -17.15 4.04
N ALA A 69 -31.63 -17.71 3.84
CA ALA A 69 -31.31 -18.56 2.72
C ALA A 69 -32.10 -19.88 2.68
N SER A 70 -32.47 -20.42 3.84
CA SER A 70 -33.31 -21.64 3.93
C SER A 70 -34.76 -21.43 3.46
N THR A 71 -35.24 -20.20 3.56
CA THR A 71 -36.58 -19.78 3.15
C THR A 71 -36.64 -19.52 1.65
N ASP A 72 -35.54 -19.03 1.07
CA ASP A 72 -35.37 -18.80 -0.36
C ASP A 72 -33.99 -19.26 -0.82
N THR A 73 -33.92 -20.48 -1.27
CA THR A 73 -32.69 -21.13 -1.75
C THR A 73 -32.12 -20.50 -3.02
N ASP A 74 -32.94 -19.72 -3.76
CA ASP A 74 -32.53 -19.10 -5.03
C ASP A 74 -31.98 -17.68 -4.86
N ALA A 75 -31.91 -17.16 -3.62
CA ALA A 75 -31.42 -15.82 -3.35
C ALA A 75 -29.89 -15.69 -3.52
N LEU A 76 -29.47 -15.34 -4.74
CA LEU A 76 -28.06 -15.10 -5.08
C LEU A 76 -27.37 -14.15 -4.08
N GLU A 77 -28.03 -13.03 -3.75
CA GLU A 77 -27.47 -12.00 -2.86
C GLU A 77 -27.15 -12.54 -1.47
N ILE A 78 -28.03 -13.35 -0.88
CA ILE A 78 -27.83 -13.92 0.48
C ILE A 78 -26.66 -14.90 0.46
N GLN A 79 -26.60 -15.78 -0.53
CA GLN A 79 -25.52 -16.75 -0.65
C GLN A 79 -24.17 -16.10 -0.89
N MET A 80 -24.14 -15.02 -1.70
CA MET A 80 -22.94 -14.19 -1.90
C MET A 80 -22.45 -13.56 -0.59
N ILE A 81 -23.36 -12.99 0.20
CA ILE A 81 -23.02 -12.41 1.50
C ILE A 81 -22.50 -13.50 2.44
N LEU A 82 -23.17 -14.65 2.53
CA LEU A 82 -22.74 -15.78 3.36
C LEU A 82 -21.36 -16.28 2.98
N GLY A 83 -21.07 -16.45 1.68
CA GLY A 83 -19.75 -16.83 1.21
C GLY A 83 -18.67 -15.83 1.66
N ASN A 84 -18.93 -14.55 1.50
CA ASN A 84 -18.02 -13.49 1.95
C ASN A 84 -17.79 -13.50 3.47
N LEU A 85 -18.85 -13.73 4.27
CA LEU A 85 -18.74 -13.84 5.72
C LEU A 85 -17.96 -15.08 6.18
N TYR A 86 -18.14 -16.22 5.51
CA TYR A 86 -17.34 -17.41 5.78
C TYR A 86 -15.85 -17.15 5.51
N ARG A 87 -15.51 -16.42 4.44
CA ARG A 87 -14.12 -16.01 4.15
C ARG A 87 -13.58 -15.12 5.26
N GLU A 88 -14.35 -14.11 5.68
CA GLU A 88 -13.95 -13.18 6.74
C GLU A 88 -13.66 -13.89 8.06
N LYS A 89 -14.44 -14.94 8.37
CA LYS A 89 -14.23 -15.81 9.54
C LYS A 89 -13.11 -16.84 9.35
N GLY A 90 -12.39 -16.83 8.25
CA GLY A 90 -11.37 -17.83 7.96
C GLY A 90 -11.91 -19.22 7.58
N GLN A 91 -13.23 -19.37 7.42
CA GLN A 91 -13.87 -20.62 6.99
C GLN A 91 -13.81 -20.77 5.46
N VAL A 92 -12.60 -20.71 4.92
CA VAL A 92 -12.35 -20.65 3.47
C VAL A 92 -13.00 -21.79 2.70
N GLY A 93 -12.96 -23.02 3.22
CA GLY A 93 -13.59 -24.17 2.57
C GLY A 93 -15.10 -24.00 2.38
N ARG A 94 -15.79 -23.36 3.35
CA ARG A 94 -17.22 -23.07 3.24
C ARG A 94 -17.49 -21.97 2.22
N ALA A 95 -16.68 -20.91 2.24
CA ALA A 95 -16.77 -19.81 1.27
C ALA A 95 -16.61 -20.34 -0.17
N VAL A 96 -15.56 -21.13 -0.43
CA VAL A 96 -15.31 -21.75 -1.74
C VAL A 96 -16.49 -22.60 -2.19
N ASN A 97 -17.04 -23.44 -1.30
CA ASN A 97 -18.19 -24.29 -1.64
C ASN A 97 -19.40 -23.44 -2.05
N VAL A 98 -19.74 -22.41 -1.31
CA VAL A 98 -20.86 -21.53 -1.63
C VAL A 98 -20.66 -20.87 -2.99
N HIS A 99 -19.50 -20.23 -3.23
CA HIS A 99 -19.26 -19.54 -4.49
C HIS A 99 -19.16 -20.51 -5.69
N GLN A 100 -18.59 -21.72 -5.51
CA GLN A 100 -18.58 -22.74 -6.56
C GLN A 100 -19.97 -23.23 -6.93
N GLN A 101 -20.86 -23.43 -5.95
CA GLN A 101 -22.24 -23.78 -6.21
C GLN A 101 -22.98 -22.67 -6.97
N LEU A 102 -22.72 -21.41 -6.62
CA LEU A 102 -23.29 -20.28 -7.33
C LEU A 102 -22.85 -20.23 -8.80
N LEU A 103 -21.60 -20.55 -9.12
CA LEU A 103 -21.09 -20.58 -10.50
C LEU A 103 -21.79 -21.65 -11.38
N GLN A 104 -22.38 -22.71 -10.78
CA GLN A 104 -23.10 -23.73 -11.51
C GLN A 104 -24.51 -23.30 -11.92
N ARG A 105 -24.99 -22.15 -11.47
CA ARG A 105 -26.32 -21.63 -11.78
C ARG A 105 -26.43 -21.21 -13.25
N PRO A 106 -27.44 -21.68 -13.98
CA PRO A 106 -27.60 -21.34 -15.40
C PRO A 106 -28.22 -19.95 -15.65
N ASP A 107 -28.75 -19.31 -14.61
CA ASP A 107 -29.48 -18.05 -14.69
C ASP A 107 -28.61 -16.79 -14.38
N LEU A 108 -27.32 -16.97 -14.16
CA LEU A 108 -26.39 -15.85 -13.91
C LEU A 108 -26.22 -15.01 -15.17
N THR A 109 -26.32 -13.70 -15.00
CA THR A 109 -25.85 -12.75 -16.01
C THR A 109 -24.31 -12.75 -16.06
N THR A 110 -23.72 -12.29 -17.18
CA THR A 110 -22.27 -12.19 -17.31
C THR A 110 -21.64 -11.39 -16.18
N LEU A 111 -22.30 -10.32 -15.72
CA LEU A 111 -21.81 -9.50 -14.63
C LEU A 111 -21.87 -10.22 -13.27
N GLU A 112 -22.96 -10.93 -12.99
CA GLU A 112 -23.09 -11.75 -11.77
C GLU A 112 -22.05 -12.88 -11.76
N HIS A 113 -21.86 -13.55 -12.91
CA HIS A 113 -20.83 -14.57 -13.07
C HIS A 113 -19.43 -14.03 -12.77
N ALA A 114 -19.06 -12.88 -13.35
CA ALA A 114 -17.78 -12.23 -13.09
C ALA A 114 -17.63 -11.86 -11.59
N TYR A 115 -18.73 -11.45 -10.94
CA TYR A 115 -18.69 -11.09 -9.52
C TYR A 115 -18.53 -12.33 -8.63
N VAL A 116 -19.21 -13.44 -8.93
CA VAL A 116 -19.04 -14.72 -8.19
C VAL A 116 -17.60 -15.24 -8.35
N LEU A 117 -17.06 -15.20 -9.58
CA LEU A 117 -15.67 -15.56 -9.85
C LEU A 117 -14.68 -14.67 -9.08
N LEU A 118 -14.95 -13.36 -9.00
CA LEU A 118 -14.14 -12.44 -8.19
C LEU A 118 -14.13 -12.87 -6.71
N CYS A 119 -15.29 -13.21 -6.15
CA CYS A 119 -15.39 -13.67 -4.77
C CYS A 119 -14.67 -15.02 -4.56
N LEU A 120 -14.78 -15.94 -5.51
CA LEU A 120 -14.07 -17.22 -5.48
C LEU A 120 -12.54 -17.00 -5.55
N GLY A 121 -12.08 -16.10 -6.40
CA GLY A 121 -10.66 -15.70 -6.46
C GLY A 121 -10.16 -15.13 -5.12
N LEU A 122 -10.98 -14.33 -4.45
CA LEU A 122 -10.66 -13.82 -3.09
C LEU A 122 -10.63 -14.95 -2.07
N ASP A 123 -11.53 -15.93 -2.16
CA ASP A 123 -11.52 -17.11 -1.27
C ASP A 123 -10.24 -17.91 -1.45
N PHE A 124 -9.85 -18.19 -2.70
CA PHE A 124 -8.60 -18.91 -3.00
C PHE A 124 -7.39 -18.15 -2.51
N ARG A 125 -7.34 -16.83 -2.72
CA ARG A 125 -6.27 -15.99 -2.20
C ARG A 125 -6.18 -16.06 -0.67
N HIS A 126 -7.31 -15.97 0.02
CA HIS A 126 -7.37 -16.05 1.49
C HIS A 126 -6.95 -17.45 2.00
N GLY A 127 -7.24 -18.49 1.24
CA GLY A 127 -6.85 -19.88 1.52
C GLY A 127 -5.41 -20.21 1.15
N GLY A 128 -4.67 -19.31 0.53
CA GLY A 128 -3.30 -19.56 0.05
C GLY A 128 -3.23 -20.40 -1.24
N PHE A 129 -4.35 -20.60 -1.94
CA PHE A 129 -4.40 -21.32 -3.23
C PHE A 129 -4.05 -20.39 -4.39
N VAL A 130 -2.77 -20.05 -4.47
CA VAL A 130 -2.25 -18.96 -5.31
C VAL A 130 -2.61 -19.16 -6.79
N ASP A 131 -2.32 -20.32 -7.37
CA ASP A 131 -2.57 -20.59 -8.80
C ASP A 131 -4.07 -20.48 -9.13
N ARG A 132 -4.92 -21.05 -8.30
CA ARG A 132 -6.38 -20.99 -8.47
C ARG A 132 -6.93 -19.57 -8.36
N ALA A 133 -6.35 -18.76 -7.48
CA ALA A 133 -6.74 -17.37 -7.35
C ALA A 133 -6.33 -16.55 -8.59
N LEU A 134 -5.12 -16.78 -9.12
CA LEU A 134 -4.67 -16.16 -10.37
C LEU A 134 -5.60 -16.51 -11.54
N GLU A 135 -5.90 -17.79 -11.72
CA GLU A 135 -6.83 -18.26 -12.76
C GLU A 135 -8.20 -17.59 -12.63
N ALA A 136 -8.78 -17.58 -11.41
CA ALA A 136 -10.08 -16.97 -11.19
C ALA A 136 -10.09 -15.45 -11.51
N PHE A 137 -9.08 -14.70 -11.09
CA PHE A 137 -9.00 -13.27 -11.43
C PHE A 137 -8.78 -13.03 -12.92
N GLN A 138 -8.00 -13.86 -13.60
CA GLN A 138 -7.83 -13.78 -15.06
C GLN A 138 -9.14 -14.06 -15.79
N GLU A 139 -9.92 -15.05 -15.33
CA GLU A 139 -11.23 -15.38 -15.89
C GLU A 139 -12.24 -14.24 -15.68
N VAL A 140 -12.21 -13.57 -14.51
CA VAL A 140 -12.98 -12.33 -14.32
C VAL A 140 -12.65 -11.29 -15.39
N LEU A 141 -11.37 -11.12 -15.74
CA LEU A 141 -10.93 -10.13 -16.74
C LEU A 141 -11.30 -10.53 -18.18
N VAL A 142 -11.54 -11.81 -18.44
CA VAL A 142 -12.12 -12.25 -19.73
C VAL A 142 -13.58 -11.79 -19.85
N LEU A 143 -14.35 -11.87 -18.76
CA LEU A 143 -15.76 -11.47 -18.73
C LEU A 143 -15.94 -9.94 -18.60
N ASP A 144 -15.11 -9.31 -17.78
CA ASP A 144 -15.10 -7.87 -17.52
C ASP A 144 -13.66 -7.35 -17.52
N PRO A 145 -13.11 -6.96 -18.70
CA PRO A 145 -11.73 -6.50 -18.84
C PRO A 145 -11.40 -5.22 -18.06
N ARG A 146 -12.41 -4.51 -17.54
CA ARG A 146 -12.28 -3.31 -16.75
C ARG A 146 -12.53 -3.54 -15.27
N ASN A 147 -12.61 -4.76 -14.82
CA ASN A 147 -12.83 -5.07 -13.42
C ASN A 147 -11.64 -4.62 -12.56
N ARG A 148 -11.79 -3.46 -11.98
CA ARG A 148 -10.74 -2.84 -11.16
C ARG A 148 -10.31 -3.70 -9.97
N TYR A 149 -11.28 -4.39 -9.34
CA TYR A 149 -11.00 -5.23 -8.18
C TYR A 149 -10.16 -6.47 -8.56
N ALA A 150 -10.48 -7.10 -9.68
CA ALA A 150 -9.71 -8.22 -10.20
C ALA A 150 -8.28 -7.78 -10.57
N LEU A 151 -8.13 -6.64 -11.28
CA LEU A 151 -6.81 -6.09 -11.63
C LEU A 151 -5.96 -5.80 -10.38
N ILE A 152 -6.52 -5.15 -9.35
CA ILE A 152 -5.77 -4.84 -8.12
C ILE A 152 -5.35 -6.11 -7.39
N ASN A 153 -6.24 -7.11 -7.30
CA ASN A 153 -5.89 -8.37 -6.65
C ASN A 153 -4.83 -9.14 -7.42
N LEU A 154 -4.94 -9.16 -8.75
CA LEU A 154 -3.94 -9.79 -9.63
C LEU A 154 -2.57 -9.10 -9.50
N GLN A 155 -2.53 -7.77 -9.50
CA GLN A 155 -1.30 -7.00 -9.25
C GLN A 155 -0.66 -7.42 -7.93
N LYS A 156 -1.41 -7.41 -6.83
CA LYS A 156 -0.88 -7.77 -5.50
C LYS A 156 -0.36 -9.21 -5.45
N MET A 157 -1.02 -10.13 -6.12
CA MET A 157 -0.53 -11.51 -6.21
C MET A 157 0.79 -11.61 -6.97
N TYR A 158 0.97 -10.85 -8.07
CA TYR A 158 2.24 -10.79 -8.78
C TYR A 158 3.34 -10.13 -7.94
N GLU A 159 3.00 -9.09 -7.13
CA GLU A 159 3.94 -8.49 -6.17
C GLU A 159 4.38 -9.51 -5.11
N ASP A 160 3.44 -10.25 -4.53
CA ASP A 160 3.71 -11.30 -3.52
C ASP A 160 4.64 -12.40 -4.08
N GLN A 161 4.56 -12.67 -5.38
CA GLN A 161 5.42 -13.63 -6.09
C GLN A 161 6.71 -13.01 -6.64
N HIS A 162 6.96 -11.72 -6.42
CA HIS A 162 8.08 -10.96 -6.99
C HIS A 162 8.11 -10.97 -8.53
N GLN A 163 6.95 -11.13 -9.17
CA GLN A 163 6.76 -11.05 -10.62
C GLN A 163 6.50 -9.59 -11.03
N TRP A 164 7.51 -8.74 -10.82
CA TRP A 164 7.39 -7.28 -10.91
C TRP A 164 6.95 -6.78 -12.28
N SER A 165 7.39 -7.44 -13.37
CA SER A 165 7.01 -7.07 -14.73
C SER A 165 5.52 -7.32 -15.01
N ASP A 166 4.95 -8.41 -14.47
CA ASP A 166 3.53 -8.70 -14.59
C ASP A 166 2.71 -7.76 -13.70
N ALA A 167 3.18 -7.49 -12.48
CA ALA A 167 2.58 -6.49 -11.59
C ALA A 167 2.53 -5.11 -12.25
N LEU A 168 3.62 -4.67 -12.88
CA LEU A 168 3.68 -3.41 -13.61
C LEU A 168 2.66 -3.35 -14.75
N ARG A 169 2.62 -4.40 -15.59
CA ARG A 169 1.67 -4.49 -16.71
C ARG A 169 0.21 -4.39 -16.25
N VAL A 170 -0.13 -5.08 -15.17
CA VAL A 170 -1.49 -5.03 -14.60
C VAL A 170 -1.78 -3.66 -13.98
N ARG A 171 -0.80 -3.05 -13.29
CA ARG A 171 -0.96 -1.69 -12.75
C ARG A 171 -1.20 -0.63 -13.82
N GLU A 172 -0.54 -0.75 -14.97
CA GLU A 172 -0.80 0.11 -16.12
C GLU A 172 -2.23 -0.03 -16.65
N GLN A 173 -2.81 -1.23 -16.57
CA GLN A 173 -4.22 -1.45 -16.90
C GLN A 173 -5.15 -0.77 -15.88
N VAL A 174 -4.86 -0.87 -14.58
CA VAL A 174 -5.61 -0.15 -13.53
C VAL A 174 -5.63 1.35 -13.82
N ALA A 175 -4.48 1.94 -14.13
CA ALA A 175 -4.36 3.36 -14.42
C ALA A 175 -5.20 3.78 -15.66
N LYS A 176 -5.35 2.89 -16.66
CA LYS A 176 -6.22 3.11 -17.83
C LYS A 176 -7.71 3.05 -17.47
N VAL A 177 -8.09 2.14 -16.57
CA VAL A 177 -9.50 1.98 -16.12
C VAL A 177 -9.94 3.18 -15.29
N ASP A 178 -9.07 3.71 -14.45
CA ASP A 178 -9.36 4.84 -13.56
C ASP A 178 -9.44 6.21 -14.27
N ALA A 179 -9.38 6.25 -15.62
CA ALA A 179 -9.60 7.40 -16.49
C ALA A 179 -8.80 8.68 -16.14
N GLY A 180 -7.75 8.54 -15.35
CA GLY A 180 -6.87 9.64 -14.94
C GLY A 180 -5.68 9.10 -14.18
N ARG A 181 -4.52 9.75 -14.36
CA ARG A 181 -3.32 9.43 -13.58
C ARG A 181 -3.53 9.95 -12.14
N ARG A 182 -3.99 9.09 -11.26
CA ARG A 182 -4.01 9.42 -9.84
C ARG A 182 -2.58 9.48 -9.31
N PRO A 183 -2.25 10.37 -8.39
CA PRO A 183 -0.91 10.41 -7.77
C PRO A 183 -0.48 9.06 -7.20
N GLU A 184 -1.41 8.31 -6.62
CA GLU A 184 -1.15 6.96 -6.08
C GLU A 184 -0.76 5.96 -7.16
N ASP A 185 -1.29 6.11 -8.39
CA ASP A 185 -0.94 5.21 -9.51
C ASP A 185 0.51 5.46 -9.96
N GLN A 186 0.94 6.72 -10.04
CA GLN A 186 2.31 7.06 -10.40
C GLN A 186 3.29 6.54 -9.34
N GLN A 187 2.97 6.71 -8.07
CA GLN A 187 3.78 6.21 -6.97
C GLN A 187 4.00 4.70 -7.07
N ILE A 188 2.93 3.91 -7.23
CA ILE A 188 3.03 2.45 -7.35
C ILE A 188 3.82 2.04 -8.60
N LEU A 189 3.59 2.71 -9.75
CA LEU A 189 4.33 2.46 -10.99
C LEU A 189 5.82 2.76 -10.81
N GLY A 190 6.19 3.83 -10.11
CA GLY A 190 7.58 4.16 -9.78
C GLY A 190 8.24 3.07 -8.92
N PHE A 191 7.59 2.62 -7.86
CA PHE A 191 8.11 1.55 -7.01
C PHE A 191 8.24 0.21 -7.77
N LEU A 192 7.28 -0.17 -8.60
CA LEU A 192 7.37 -1.39 -9.41
C LEU A 192 8.54 -1.35 -10.40
N ARG A 193 8.79 -0.19 -11.05
CA ARG A 193 9.97 -0.02 -11.90
C ARG A 193 11.28 -0.10 -11.10
N ASN A 194 11.30 0.46 -9.89
CA ASN A 194 12.44 0.30 -8.99
C ASN A 194 12.71 -1.17 -8.68
N GLU A 195 11.68 -1.98 -8.39
CA GLU A 195 11.87 -3.41 -8.14
C GLU A 195 12.39 -4.17 -9.37
N ILE A 196 11.91 -3.82 -10.58
CA ILE A 196 12.45 -4.37 -11.84
C ILE A 196 13.94 -4.00 -11.98
N GLY A 197 14.30 -2.75 -11.69
CA GLY A 197 15.70 -2.32 -11.64
C GLY A 197 16.54 -3.12 -10.66
N SER A 198 16.00 -3.42 -9.49
CA SER A 198 16.63 -4.24 -8.45
C SER A 198 16.84 -5.70 -8.92
N VAL A 199 15.92 -6.25 -9.73
CA VAL A 199 16.10 -7.58 -10.36
C VAL A 199 17.27 -7.55 -11.36
N HIS A 200 17.31 -6.55 -12.26
CA HIS A 200 18.41 -6.38 -13.20
C HIS A 200 19.76 -6.21 -12.50
N GLN A 201 19.78 -5.43 -11.42
CA GLN A 201 20.98 -5.22 -10.61
C GLN A 201 21.50 -6.52 -9.99
N ARG A 202 20.62 -7.36 -9.43
CA ARG A 202 20.97 -8.69 -8.89
C ARG A 202 21.44 -9.65 -9.97
N ALA A 203 20.92 -9.52 -11.19
CA ALA A 203 21.37 -10.30 -12.35
C ALA A 203 22.69 -9.80 -12.96
N GLY A 204 23.27 -8.70 -12.43
CA GLY A 204 24.52 -8.13 -12.94
C GLY A 204 24.36 -7.23 -14.16
N ASP A 205 23.14 -6.99 -14.67
CA ASP A 205 22.88 -6.06 -15.77
C ASP A 205 22.72 -4.63 -15.24
N GLY A 206 23.86 -4.00 -14.95
CA GLY A 206 23.89 -2.62 -14.45
C GLY A 206 23.32 -1.59 -15.43
N ALA A 207 23.39 -1.85 -16.73
CA ALA A 207 22.85 -0.93 -17.73
C ALA A 207 21.29 -0.97 -17.75
N ALA A 208 20.69 -2.16 -17.70
CA ALA A 208 19.25 -2.30 -17.60
C ALA A 208 18.74 -1.79 -16.24
N ALA A 209 19.48 -2.07 -15.16
CA ALA A 209 19.15 -1.57 -13.83
C ALA A 209 19.10 -0.02 -13.80
N ALA A 210 20.13 0.64 -14.30
CA ALA A 210 20.19 2.11 -14.34
C ALA A 210 19.03 2.72 -15.15
N ARG A 211 18.68 2.11 -16.29
CA ARG A 211 17.50 2.55 -17.07
C ARG A 211 16.21 2.42 -16.28
N ALA A 212 15.97 1.26 -15.65
CA ALA A 212 14.74 1.02 -14.88
C ALA A 212 14.62 1.97 -13.68
N PHE A 213 15.72 2.27 -12.98
CA PHE A 213 15.73 3.25 -11.90
C PHE A 213 15.48 4.67 -12.39
N ALA A 214 16.06 5.07 -13.54
CA ALA A 214 15.78 6.36 -14.15
C ALA A 214 14.30 6.49 -14.57
N GLU A 215 13.75 5.47 -15.21
CA GLU A 215 12.32 5.41 -15.55
C GLU A 215 11.41 5.48 -14.32
N ALA A 216 11.82 4.87 -13.19
CA ALA A 216 11.08 4.96 -11.93
C ALA A 216 11.00 6.40 -11.43
N ILE A 217 12.11 7.14 -11.49
CA ILE A 217 12.21 8.56 -11.13
C ILE A 217 11.37 9.43 -12.06
N ASP A 218 11.40 9.16 -13.37
CA ASP A 218 10.63 9.91 -14.37
C ASP A 218 9.12 9.72 -14.20
N VAL A 219 8.70 8.54 -13.75
CA VAL A 219 7.29 8.24 -13.47
C VAL A 219 6.81 8.91 -12.19
N ASP A 220 7.60 8.81 -11.13
CA ASP A 220 7.33 9.46 -9.85
C ASP A 220 8.63 9.91 -9.18
N ALA A 221 8.86 11.23 -9.22
CA ALA A 221 10.04 11.85 -8.61
C ALA A 221 10.14 11.63 -7.08
N ARG A 222 9.10 11.11 -6.44
CA ARG A 222 9.10 10.78 -5.00
C ARG A 222 9.51 9.33 -4.71
N THR A 223 9.92 8.57 -5.72
CA THR A 223 10.43 7.21 -5.55
C THR A 223 11.86 7.25 -5.00
N ALA A 224 12.00 7.54 -3.71
CA ALA A 224 13.30 7.70 -3.04
C ALA A 224 14.29 6.55 -3.26
N PRO A 225 13.90 5.24 -3.17
CA PRO A 225 14.85 4.15 -3.39
C PRO A 225 15.44 4.13 -4.80
N ALA A 226 14.75 4.64 -5.81
CA ALA A 226 15.25 4.66 -7.17
C ALA A 226 16.49 5.56 -7.34
N TYR A 227 16.52 6.69 -6.66
CA TYR A 227 17.71 7.57 -6.64
C TYR A 227 18.91 6.90 -5.98
N LEU A 228 18.67 6.25 -4.83
CA LEU A 228 19.72 5.53 -4.10
C LEU A 228 20.31 4.41 -4.98
N ASN A 229 19.45 3.59 -5.54
CA ASN A 229 19.83 2.46 -6.38
C ASN A 229 20.52 2.91 -7.67
N LEU A 230 20.04 3.99 -8.31
CA LEU A 230 20.66 4.57 -9.50
C LEU A 230 22.08 5.04 -9.18
N GLY A 231 22.26 5.77 -8.09
CA GLY A 231 23.57 6.21 -7.64
C GLY A 231 24.51 5.04 -7.32
N ASP A 232 23.99 4.03 -6.59
CA ASP A 232 24.77 2.82 -6.25
C ASP A 232 25.20 2.01 -7.50
N VAL A 233 24.39 1.99 -8.56
CA VAL A 233 24.75 1.36 -9.84
C VAL A 233 25.80 2.17 -10.56
N ARG A 234 25.65 3.50 -10.65
CA ARG A 234 26.63 4.40 -11.30
C ARG A 234 27.99 4.36 -10.59
N GLU A 235 28.00 4.36 -9.24
CA GLU A 235 29.23 4.22 -8.46
C GLU A 235 29.97 2.91 -8.83
N ARG A 236 29.27 1.77 -8.90
CA ARG A 236 29.86 0.48 -9.31
C ARG A 236 30.37 0.48 -10.75
N GLN A 237 29.78 1.27 -11.64
CA GLN A 237 30.23 1.44 -13.02
C GLN A 237 31.42 2.41 -13.14
N GLY A 238 31.86 3.02 -12.04
CA GLY A 238 32.93 4.02 -12.02
C GLY A 238 32.47 5.45 -12.35
N ASP A 239 31.19 5.66 -12.60
CA ASP A 239 30.60 7.00 -12.80
C ASP A 239 30.27 7.64 -11.46
N LEU A 240 31.32 8.09 -10.75
CA LEU A 240 31.18 8.71 -9.43
C LEU A 240 30.43 10.05 -9.50
N SER A 241 30.61 10.78 -10.58
CA SER A 241 29.92 12.07 -10.78
C SER A 241 28.41 11.89 -10.94
N GLY A 242 28.02 10.93 -11.79
CA GLY A 242 26.61 10.60 -11.98
C GLY A 242 25.97 9.96 -10.72
N ALA A 243 26.75 9.23 -9.91
CA ALA A 243 26.28 8.71 -8.63
C ALA A 243 25.94 9.85 -7.66
N ILE A 244 26.84 10.81 -7.50
CA ILE A 244 26.63 11.99 -6.65
C ILE A 244 25.41 12.78 -7.12
N GLU A 245 25.27 13.02 -8.43
CA GLU A 245 24.10 13.70 -8.99
C GLU A 245 22.78 13.01 -8.57
N ALA A 246 22.73 11.69 -8.69
CA ALA A 246 21.53 10.94 -8.32
C ALA A 246 21.21 11.10 -6.81
N TRP A 247 22.20 11.00 -5.94
CA TRP A 247 22.00 11.14 -4.50
C TRP A 247 21.70 12.57 -4.05
N GLU A 248 22.30 13.60 -4.69
CA GLU A 248 21.96 15.01 -4.44
C GLU A 248 20.50 15.29 -4.87
N ARG A 249 20.07 14.77 -6.03
CA ARG A 249 18.67 14.89 -6.50
C ARG A 249 17.68 14.24 -5.54
N LEU A 250 18.04 13.15 -4.84
CA LEU A 250 17.17 12.58 -3.81
C LEU A 250 16.88 13.60 -2.70
N ILE A 251 17.91 14.31 -2.23
CA ILE A 251 17.77 15.30 -1.16
C ILE A 251 16.83 16.43 -1.58
N GLU A 252 16.89 16.84 -2.85
CA GLU A 252 16.04 17.91 -3.38
C GLU A 252 14.60 17.45 -3.63
N ALA A 253 14.42 16.25 -4.20
CA ALA A 253 13.10 15.75 -4.58
C ALA A 253 12.31 15.16 -3.42
N VAL A 254 12.99 14.54 -2.45
CA VAL A 254 12.38 13.83 -1.30
C VAL A 254 13.16 14.17 -0.03
N PRO A 255 13.09 15.42 0.47
CA PRO A 255 13.87 15.87 1.62
C PRO A 255 13.70 15.01 2.87
N GLU A 256 12.50 14.50 3.11
CA GLU A 256 12.19 13.61 4.24
C GLU A 256 12.99 12.29 4.23
N HIS A 257 13.45 11.85 3.08
CA HIS A 257 14.27 10.65 2.89
C HIS A 257 15.70 10.94 2.42
N GLY A 258 16.07 12.21 2.26
CA GLY A 258 17.39 12.64 1.78
C GLY A 258 18.55 12.14 2.62
N TYR A 259 18.32 11.91 3.90
CA TYR A 259 19.36 11.44 4.84
C TYR A 259 19.92 10.04 4.48
N PHE A 260 19.21 9.22 3.72
CA PHE A 260 19.72 7.93 3.23
C PHE A 260 20.89 8.10 2.25
N ALA A 261 21.05 9.28 1.67
CA ALA A 261 22.16 9.58 0.77
C ALA A 261 23.42 10.07 1.48
N PHE A 262 23.37 10.44 2.77
CA PHE A 262 24.49 11.13 3.44
C PHE A 262 25.77 10.31 3.46
N ASP A 263 25.73 9.06 3.90
CA ASP A 263 26.92 8.19 3.97
C ASP A 263 27.52 7.94 2.58
N ARG A 264 26.67 7.82 1.56
CA ARG A 264 27.07 7.65 0.16
C ARG A 264 27.78 8.89 -0.38
N LEU A 265 27.19 10.06 -0.16
CA LEU A 265 27.74 11.35 -0.58
C LEU A 265 29.02 11.66 0.16
N GLU A 266 29.10 11.42 1.47
CA GLU A 266 30.33 11.62 2.25
C GLU A 266 31.48 10.78 1.68
N ARG A 267 31.24 9.49 1.46
CA ARG A 267 32.22 8.57 0.88
C ARG A 267 32.64 9.02 -0.53
N ALA A 268 31.68 9.36 -1.38
CA ALA A 268 31.93 9.78 -2.76
C ALA A 268 32.73 11.10 -2.83
N TYR A 269 32.38 12.10 -2.05
CA TYR A 269 33.14 13.34 -2.00
C TYR A 269 34.57 13.14 -1.47
N ARG A 270 34.75 12.24 -0.51
CA ARG A 270 36.08 11.86 -0.04
C ARG A 270 36.91 11.19 -1.14
N MET A 271 36.29 10.28 -1.92
CA MET A 271 36.95 9.64 -3.08
C MET A 271 37.33 10.67 -4.17
N LEU A 272 36.56 11.74 -4.34
CA LEU A 272 36.90 12.85 -5.24
C LEU A 272 37.93 13.83 -4.68
N GLY A 273 38.45 13.62 -3.46
CA GLY A 273 39.36 14.55 -2.79
C GLY A 273 38.70 15.90 -2.41
N ALA A 274 37.38 15.93 -2.32
CA ALA A 274 36.60 17.14 -2.03
C ALA A 274 35.71 16.97 -0.78
N PRO A 275 36.21 16.56 0.40
CA PRO A 275 35.39 16.29 1.60
C PRO A 275 34.64 17.53 2.09
N HIS A 276 35.16 18.75 1.81
CA HIS A 276 34.50 20.00 2.15
C HIS A 276 33.12 20.18 1.50
N ARG A 277 32.85 19.51 0.36
CA ARG A 277 31.53 19.52 -0.26
C ARG A 277 30.45 18.91 0.63
N PHE A 278 30.78 17.87 1.42
CA PHE A 278 29.87 17.28 2.37
C PHE A 278 29.53 18.23 3.51
N VAL A 279 30.52 18.93 4.06
CA VAL A 279 30.30 19.95 5.08
C VAL A 279 29.37 21.05 4.55
N GLY A 280 29.67 21.61 3.36
CA GLY A 280 28.82 22.62 2.74
C GLY A 280 27.39 22.13 2.40
N LEU A 281 27.21 20.85 2.07
CA LEU A 281 25.90 20.24 1.92
C LEU A 281 25.12 20.25 3.24
N CYS A 282 25.72 19.74 4.33
CA CYS A 282 25.09 19.70 5.65
C CYS A 282 24.72 21.11 6.15
N GLU A 283 25.62 22.09 5.98
CA GLU A 283 25.37 23.48 6.37
C GLU A 283 24.21 24.12 5.60
N ARG A 284 24.10 23.86 4.28
CA ARG A 284 22.94 24.31 3.48
C ARG A 284 21.65 23.70 3.97
N LEU A 285 21.64 22.39 4.27
CA LEU A 285 20.45 21.69 4.77
C LEU A 285 20.03 22.20 6.15
N ILE A 286 20.98 22.48 7.04
CA ILE A 286 20.73 23.06 8.37
C ILE A 286 20.16 24.49 8.24
N SER A 287 20.68 25.27 7.29
CA SER A 287 20.18 26.62 7.03
C SER A 287 18.77 26.62 6.45
N GLY A 288 18.44 25.63 5.61
CA GLY A 288 17.11 25.46 5.01
C GLY A 288 16.06 24.89 5.98
N ASP A 289 16.48 24.00 6.88
CA ASP A 289 15.66 23.46 7.96
C ASP A 289 16.39 23.55 9.31
N PRO A 290 16.19 24.64 10.05
CA PRO A 290 16.83 24.84 11.35
C PRO A 290 16.46 23.79 12.40
N GLN A 291 15.37 23.04 12.23
CA GLN A 291 14.97 21.94 13.12
C GLN A 291 15.52 20.57 12.68
N GLY A 292 16.13 20.50 11.51
CA GLY A 292 16.69 19.28 10.94
C GLY A 292 17.86 18.74 11.77
N TRP A 293 17.65 17.71 12.54
CA TRP A 293 18.67 17.08 13.38
C TRP A 293 19.59 16.13 12.59
N ARG A 294 19.07 15.49 11.51
CA ARG A 294 19.84 14.52 10.72
C ARG A 294 21.08 15.10 10.03
N PRO A 295 21.04 16.26 9.37
CA PRO A 295 22.25 16.88 8.83
C PRO A 295 23.28 17.25 9.90
N ARG A 296 22.83 17.68 11.09
CA ARG A 296 23.73 17.97 12.23
C ARG A 296 24.44 16.71 12.72
N LEU A 297 23.70 15.59 12.84
CA LEU A 297 24.27 14.31 13.21
C LEU A 297 25.28 13.82 12.17
N ALA A 298 24.96 13.92 10.88
CA ALA A 298 25.85 13.52 9.80
C ALA A 298 27.13 14.38 9.78
N LEU A 299 26.99 15.69 9.97
CA LEU A 299 28.14 16.60 10.08
C LEU A 299 29.00 16.29 11.29
N SER A 300 28.42 16.01 12.43
CA SER A 300 29.12 15.59 13.64
C SER A 300 29.95 14.32 13.40
N ARG A 301 29.38 13.30 12.78
CA ARG A 301 30.09 12.06 12.42
C ARG A 301 31.29 12.33 11.50
N HIS A 302 31.08 13.17 10.50
CA HIS A 302 32.15 13.59 9.60
C HIS A 302 33.29 14.27 10.31
N LEU A 303 32.99 15.21 11.20
CA LEU A 303 33.97 15.95 12.00
C LEU A 303 34.70 15.04 13.01
N SER A 304 34.00 14.13 13.66
CA SER A 304 34.59 13.11 14.54
C SER A 304 35.57 12.21 13.79
N ALA A 305 35.22 11.73 12.58
CA ALA A 305 36.10 10.96 11.73
C ALA A 305 37.35 11.74 11.27
N ALA A 306 37.25 13.07 11.19
CA ALA A 306 38.39 13.99 10.94
C ALA A 306 39.19 14.37 12.20
N GLY A 307 38.87 13.80 13.37
CA GLY A 307 39.53 14.11 14.64
C GLY A 307 39.08 15.43 15.29
N GLN A 308 38.09 16.10 14.75
CA GLN A 308 37.56 17.38 15.24
C GLN A 308 36.46 17.16 16.28
N HIS A 309 36.75 16.38 17.33
CA HIS A 309 35.74 15.89 18.29
C HIS A 309 35.03 17.02 19.05
N ARG A 310 35.68 18.16 19.29
CA ARG A 310 35.05 19.31 19.97
C ARG A 310 33.95 19.91 19.10
N ALA A 311 34.24 20.20 17.84
CA ALA A 311 33.28 20.73 16.90
C ALA A 311 32.12 19.74 16.64
N ALA A 312 32.45 18.44 16.57
CA ALA A 312 31.44 17.37 16.46
C ALA A 312 30.46 17.40 17.64
N PHE A 313 30.98 17.53 18.86
CA PHE A 313 30.17 17.61 20.06
C PHE A 313 29.23 18.83 20.09
N ASP A 314 29.73 19.98 19.64
CA ASP A 314 28.94 21.23 19.60
C ASP A 314 27.73 21.03 18.64
N TRP A 315 27.91 20.41 17.47
CA TRP A 315 26.82 20.08 16.56
C TRP A 315 25.82 19.07 17.13
N LEU A 316 26.27 18.09 17.92
CA LEU A 316 25.37 17.15 18.60
C LEU A 316 24.52 17.83 19.67
N LEU A 317 25.11 18.79 20.42
CA LEU A 317 24.33 19.58 21.37
C LEU A 317 23.27 20.45 20.69
N GLU A 318 23.54 20.95 19.47
CA GLU A 318 22.54 21.66 18.67
C GLU A 318 21.47 20.74 18.11
N ALA A 319 21.78 19.47 17.81
CA ALA A 319 20.81 18.50 17.34
C ALA A 319 19.85 18.00 18.43
N LEU A 320 20.33 17.91 19.67
CA LEU A 320 19.62 17.29 20.78
C LEU A 320 18.27 17.94 21.12
N PRO A 321 18.10 19.28 21.13
CA PRO A 321 16.79 19.89 21.39
C PRO A 321 15.73 19.55 20.34
N HIS A 322 16.14 19.30 19.11
CA HIS A 322 15.22 18.99 17.99
C HIS A 322 14.79 17.53 17.97
N HIS A 323 15.59 16.64 18.58
CA HIS A 323 15.27 15.21 18.71
C HIS A 323 15.84 14.63 20.01
N PRO A 324 15.31 15.03 21.17
CA PRO A 324 15.90 14.73 22.48
C PRO A 324 15.90 13.23 22.84
N HIS A 325 15.11 12.41 22.14
CA HIS A 325 15.03 10.96 22.36
C HIS A 325 15.74 10.16 21.25
N GLY A 326 16.42 10.83 20.32
CA GLY A 326 17.13 10.18 19.22
C GLY A 326 18.34 9.38 19.69
N LEU A 327 18.23 8.05 19.78
CA LEU A 327 19.33 7.18 20.23
C LEU A 327 20.63 7.45 19.49
N ALA A 328 20.57 7.68 18.17
CA ALA A 328 21.75 7.94 17.37
C ALA A 328 22.51 9.21 17.84
N ILE A 329 21.79 10.27 18.25
CA ILE A 329 22.41 11.48 18.78
C ILE A 329 23.09 11.18 20.13
N HIS A 330 22.42 10.45 21.01
CA HIS A 330 22.99 10.08 22.32
C HIS A 330 24.21 9.19 22.19
N GLN A 331 24.19 8.21 21.27
CA GLN A 331 25.35 7.35 21.02
C GLN A 331 26.57 8.17 20.57
N GLU A 332 26.40 9.06 19.60
CA GLU A 332 27.48 9.91 19.12
C GLU A 332 27.99 10.90 20.20
N ILE A 333 27.10 11.44 21.03
CA ILE A 333 27.48 12.25 22.18
C ILE A 333 28.41 11.47 23.09
N TRP A 334 28.05 10.24 23.45
CA TRP A 334 28.84 9.44 24.38
C TRP A 334 30.16 8.96 23.80
N GLU A 335 30.16 8.59 22.50
CA GLU A 335 31.37 8.25 21.78
C GLU A 335 32.34 9.45 21.75
N THR A 336 31.83 10.62 21.40
CA THR A 336 32.65 11.85 21.38
C THR A 336 33.18 12.23 22.77
N LEU A 337 32.35 12.13 23.81
CA LEU A 337 32.76 12.37 25.19
C LEU A 337 33.84 11.37 25.66
N SER A 338 33.79 10.10 25.22
CA SER A 338 34.80 9.10 25.57
C SER A 338 36.21 9.50 25.07
N VAL A 339 36.24 10.13 23.90
CA VAL A 339 37.49 10.61 23.28
C VAL A 339 38.00 11.89 23.99
N LEU A 340 37.05 12.75 24.41
CA LEU A 340 37.37 13.99 25.09
C LEU A 340 37.76 13.82 26.58
N GLY A 341 37.74 12.59 27.12
CA GLY A 341 38.35 12.32 28.44
C GLY A 341 37.37 11.82 29.52
N PHE A 342 36.20 11.31 29.16
CA PHE A 342 35.28 10.66 30.12
C PHE A 342 35.66 9.19 30.32
N GLU A 343 35.30 8.64 31.50
CA GLU A 343 35.59 7.24 31.84
C GLU A 343 34.86 6.25 30.90
N PRO A 344 35.58 5.45 30.10
CA PRO A 344 34.96 4.64 29.03
C PRO A 344 33.99 3.54 29.51
N GLY A 345 34.16 3.05 30.75
CA GLY A 345 33.30 2.01 31.32
C GLY A 345 31.91 2.52 31.66
N LEU A 346 31.80 3.69 32.23
CA LEU A 346 30.52 4.33 32.57
C LEU A 346 29.73 4.71 31.33
N ILE A 347 30.43 5.25 30.32
CA ILE A 347 29.84 5.65 29.06
C ILE A 347 29.28 4.41 28.31
N ARG A 348 30.05 3.33 28.23
CA ARG A 348 29.61 2.10 27.57
C ARG A 348 28.35 1.53 28.23
N ARG A 349 28.32 1.49 29.57
CA ARG A 349 27.15 1.04 30.31
C ARG A 349 25.92 1.93 30.07
N TYR A 350 26.10 3.23 29.97
CA TYR A 350 25.01 4.16 29.68
C TYR A 350 24.48 3.98 28.23
N VAL A 351 25.38 3.83 27.25
CA VAL A 351 25.00 3.55 25.85
C VAL A 351 24.23 2.23 25.75
N GLU A 352 24.65 1.19 26.49
CA GLU A 352 23.92 -0.08 26.54
C GLU A 352 22.51 0.07 27.13
N LEU A 353 22.38 0.79 28.24
CA LEU A 353 21.10 1.06 28.88
C LEU A 353 20.17 1.92 28.01
N THR A 354 20.72 2.93 27.34
CA THR A 354 19.95 3.77 26.40
C THR A 354 19.57 3.02 25.12
N ARG A 355 20.42 2.10 24.67
CA ARG A 355 20.11 1.27 23.49
C ARG A 355 18.88 0.42 23.71
N GLU A 356 18.75 -0.22 24.86
CA GLU A 356 17.59 -1.04 25.21
C GLU A 356 16.33 -0.20 25.49
N ALA A 357 16.48 0.90 26.20
CA ALA A 357 15.37 1.78 26.56
C ALA A 357 14.74 2.51 25.35
N VAL A 358 15.56 2.89 24.37
CA VAL A 358 15.10 3.70 23.21
C VAL A 358 14.70 2.83 22.01
N PHE A 359 15.17 1.57 21.93
CA PHE A 359 14.79 0.65 20.87
C PHE A 359 13.26 0.45 20.74
N TYR A 360 12.52 0.67 21.83
CA TYR A 360 11.06 0.61 21.87
C TYR A 360 10.35 1.94 21.59
N LEU A 361 11.07 3.05 21.38
CA LEU A 361 10.47 4.39 21.36
C LEU A 361 10.04 4.87 19.98
N ASP A 362 10.74 4.53 18.90
CA ASP A 362 10.42 5.04 17.56
C ASP A 362 10.37 3.94 16.48
N PRO A 363 9.41 3.00 16.56
CA PRO A 363 9.20 2.06 15.46
C PRO A 363 8.63 2.79 14.24
N HIS A 364 8.93 2.26 13.06
CA HIS A 364 8.22 2.65 11.86
C HIS A 364 6.86 1.95 11.80
N VAL A 365 5.79 2.71 11.63
CA VAL A 365 4.41 2.20 11.65
C VAL A 365 3.73 2.47 10.32
N CYS A 366 3.13 1.45 9.75
CA CYS A 366 2.30 1.59 8.57
C CYS A 366 1.04 2.41 8.90
N ARG A 367 0.80 3.53 8.22
CA ARG A 367 -0.38 4.38 8.44
C ARG A 367 -1.70 3.67 8.15
N ARG A 368 -1.66 2.63 7.28
CA ARG A 368 -2.87 1.96 6.83
C ARG A 368 -3.31 0.83 7.76
N CYS A 369 -2.40 -0.11 8.10
CA CYS A 369 -2.74 -1.32 8.87
C CYS A 369 -2.10 -1.36 10.27
N ARG A 370 -1.33 -0.34 10.63
CA ARG A 370 -0.63 -0.23 11.92
C ARG A 370 0.43 -1.31 12.16
N TYR A 371 0.87 -2.02 11.13
CA TYR A 371 2.02 -2.93 11.22
C TYR A 371 3.26 -2.16 11.64
N ARG A 372 4.04 -2.71 12.59
CA ARG A 372 5.24 -2.08 13.16
C ARG A 372 6.49 -2.78 12.67
N SER A 373 7.53 -2.01 12.35
CA SER A 373 8.84 -2.49 11.92
C SER A 373 9.94 -1.67 12.60
N ALA A 374 11.08 -2.32 12.91
CA ALA A 374 12.27 -1.62 13.39
C ALA A 374 12.94 -0.80 12.26
N GLU A 375 12.72 -1.18 11.01
CA GLU A 375 13.30 -0.56 9.82
C GLU A 375 12.23 0.10 8.96
N LEU A 376 12.60 1.13 8.20
CA LEU A 376 11.73 1.70 7.18
C LEU A 376 11.57 0.70 6.04
N LEU A 377 10.33 0.29 5.79
CA LEU A 377 9.96 -0.55 4.65
C LEU A 377 9.24 0.28 3.60
N TRP A 378 9.61 0.10 2.33
CA TRP A 378 8.96 0.79 1.22
C TRP A 378 7.60 0.17 0.88
N GLN A 379 7.46 -1.14 1.04
CA GLN A 379 6.21 -1.86 0.94
C GLN A 379 5.85 -2.50 2.28
N CYS A 380 4.60 -2.40 2.69
CA CYS A 380 4.14 -3.02 3.92
C CYS A 380 3.92 -4.53 3.72
N PRO A 381 4.54 -5.42 4.51
CA PRO A 381 4.38 -6.86 4.34
C PRO A 381 2.98 -7.37 4.72
N GLN A 382 2.19 -6.59 5.47
CA GLN A 382 0.86 -6.99 5.90
C GLN A 382 -0.25 -6.53 4.93
N CYS A 383 -0.24 -5.26 4.50
CA CYS A 383 -1.30 -4.72 3.63
C CYS A 383 -0.85 -4.47 2.19
N HIS A 384 0.43 -4.73 1.89
CA HIS A 384 1.05 -4.59 0.56
C HIS A 384 0.95 -3.18 -0.06
N GLU A 385 0.73 -2.16 0.79
CA GLU A 385 0.72 -0.77 0.34
C GLU A 385 2.12 -0.18 0.37
N TRP A 386 2.42 0.64 -0.64
CA TRP A 386 3.72 1.26 -0.82
C TRP A 386 3.83 2.60 -0.09
N ASN A 387 5.02 2.91 0.41
CA ASN A 387 5.38 4.19 1.04
C ASN A 387 4.42 4.62 2.16
N THR A 388 4.02 3.69 3.01
CA THR A 388 3.05 3.94 4.08
C THR A 388 3.66 4.03 5.48
N PHE A 389 4.96 3.76 5.61
CA PHE A 389 5.63 3.81 6.90
C PHE A 389 6.01 5.22 7.32
N VAL A 390 5.78 5.50 8.59
CA VAL A 390 6.21 6.73 9.27
C VAL A 390 6.81 6.38 10.61
N GLU A 391 7.73 7.21 11.10
CA GLU A 391 8.24 7.09 12.47
C GLU A 391 7.10 7.37 13.47
N GLU A 392 6.82 6.43 14.35
CA GLU A 392 5.89 6.64 15.46
C GLU A 392 6.67 7.22 16.65
N ARG A 393 6.58 8.51 16.86
CA ARG A 393 7.14 9.14 18.05
C ARG A 393 6.30 8.75 19.25
N THR A 394 6.77 7.78 20.04
CA THR A 394 6.03 7.25 21.21
C THR A 394 6.20 8.13 22.47
N ALA A 395 7.20 8.98 22.51
CA ALA A 395 7.34 9.96 23.59
C ALA A 395 6.46 11.19 23.29
N ARG A 396 5.37 11.34 24.01
CA ARG A 396 4.65 12.61 24.09
C ARG A 396 5.63 13.69 24.61
N SER A 397 5.73 14.81 23.93
CA SER A 397 6.51 15.93 24.45
C SER A 397 6.00 16.25 25.86
N LYS A 398 6.91 16.60 26.78
CA LYS A 398 6.53 16.97 28.15
C LYS A 398 5.51 18.12 28.21
N GLU A 399 5.42 18.91 27.15
CA GLU A 399 4.45 19.99 26.98
C GLU A 399 3.01 19.48 26.85
N VAL A 400 2.75 18.41 26.06
CA VAL A 400 1.40 17.82 25.90
C VAL A 400 0.96 17.11 27.19
N ALA A 401 1.89 16.47 27.90
CA ALA A 401 1.59 15.85 29.19
C ALA A 401 1.32 16.89 30.29
N ALA A 402 1.94 18.07 30.22
CA ALA A 402 1.70 19.17 31.15
C ALA A 402 0.34 19.87 30.89
N GLU A 403 -0.07 19.99 29.63
CA GLU A 403 -1.41 20.53 29.28
C GLU A 403 -2.54 19.60 29.73
N GLU A 404 -2.40 18.28 29.54
CA GLU A 404 -3.42 17.29 30.00
C GLU A 404 -3.54 17.27 31.54
N ILE A 405 -2.43 17.41 32.25
CA ILE A 405 -2.43 17.52 33.74
C ILE A 405 -3.02 18.84 34.20
N GLY A 406 -2.79 19.93 33.44
CA GLY A 406 -3.35 21.26 33.71
C GLY A 406 -4.87 21.36 33.46
N LEU A 407 -5.43 20.56 32.55
CA LEU A 407 -6.86 20.47 32.27
C LEU A 407 -7.59 19.55 33.25
N ALA A 408 -6.94 18.51 33.77
CA ALA A 408 -7.54 17.61 34.78
C ALA A 408 -7.62 18.23 36.20
N GLY A 409 -6.93 19.34 36.43
CA GLY A 409 -6.96 20.07 37.72
C GLY A 409 -7.97 21.24 37.76
N ARG A 410 -8.80 21.43 36.73
CA ARG A 410 -9.82 22.50 36.67
C ARG A 410 -11.24 22.00 36.44
N GLY A 411 -11.52 20.72 36.76
CA GLY A 411 -12.86 20.14 36.74
C GLY A 411 -13.40 19.89 38.15
#